data_084712cdd5573fd5cc68efc00d639bd7
#
_entry.id   084712cdd5573fd5cc68efc00d639bd7
#
_cell.length_a   1.000
_cell.length_b   1.000
_cell.length_c   1.000
_cell.angle_alpha   90.00
_cell.angle_beta   90.00
_cell.angle_gamma   90.00
#
_symmetry.space_group_name_H-M   'P 1'
#
loop_
_entity.id
_entity.type
_entity.pdbx_description
1 polymer ?
#
loop_
_entity_poly.entity_id
_entity_poly.type
_entity_poly.pdbx_seq_one_letter_code
_entity_poly.pdbx_strand_id
1 'polypeptide(L)' 'MNSEDKNAQDTQRIFMTFQEAQEFLGISHQTIYRLMKLGLVSHKIGKKRVFLREDLIQWIKQH' A
#
# COMPACT_ATOMS: atom_id res chain seq x y z
N MET A 1 21.53 9.85 -7.50
CA MET A 1 21.17 9.24 -7.53
C MET A 1 20.95 8.24 -8.34
N ASN A 2 20.57 7.32 -8.15
CA ASN A 2 20.62 6.31 -9.00
C ASN A 2 19.51 5.41 -8.74
N SER A 3 19.43 4.30 -9.45
CA SER A 3 18.28 3.42 -9.35
C SER A 3 18.23 2.78 -7.99
N GLU A 4 19.33 2.65 -7.35
CA GLU A 4 19.30 2.08 -6.04
C GLU A 4 18.51 2.93 -5.09
N ASP A 5 18.72 4.24 -5.16
CA ASP A 5 18.00 5.13 -4.29
C ASP A 5 16.53 5.08 -4.59
N LYS A 6 16.17 4.97 -5.85
CA LYS A 6 14.79 4.89 -6.20
C LYS A 6 14.15 3.64 -5.64
N ASN A 7 14.84 2.53 -5.73
CA ASN A 7 14.29 1.28 -5.22
C ASN A 7 14.11 1.35 -3.73
N ALA A 8 15.08 1.92 -3.04
CA ALA A 8 14.98 2.06 -1.60
C ALA A 8 13.81 2.94 -1.24
N GLN A 9 13.60 4.01 -2.00
CA GLN A 9 12.50 4.89 -1.73
C GLN A 9 11.17 4.20 -1.93
N ASP A 10 11.08 3.34 -2.94
CA ASP A 10 9.84 2.65 -3.20
C ASP A 10 9.48 1.72 -2.05
N THR A 11 10.47 1.02 -1.51
CA THR A 11 10.17 0.09 -0.43
C THR A 11 9.94 0.80 0.90
N GLN A 12 10.41 2.05 1.01
CA GLN A 12 10.26 2.80 2.25
C GLN A 12 9.25 3.92 2.12
N ARG A 13 8.56 3.97 1.00
CA ARG A 13 7.61 5.04 0.76
C ARG A 13 6.51 5.00 1.80
N ILE A 14 6.13 6.18 2.29
CA ILE A 14 5.08 6.29 3.29
C ILE A 14 3.73 6.06 2.63
N PHE A 15 3.54 6.60 1.43
CA PHE A 15 2.30 6.44 0.70
C PHE A 15 2.51 5.48 -0.46
N MET A 16 1.54 4.66 -0.73
CA MET A 16 1.57 3.72 -1.85
C MET A 16 0.30 3.86 -2.65
N THR A 17 0.43 3.77 -3.97
CA THR A 17 -0.73 3.68 -4.83
C THR A 17 -1.35 2.31 -4.65
N PHE A 18 -2.53 2.12 -5.25
CA PHE A 18 -3.20 0.83 -5.19
C PHE A 18 -2.28 -0.27 -5.73
N GLN A 19 -1.66 -0.01 -6.86
CA GLN A 19 -0.79 -1.01 -7.47
C GLN A 19 0.44 -1.29 -6.61
N GLU A 20 1.01 -0.24 -6.04
CA GLU A 20 2.18 -0.41 -5.19
C GLU A 20 1.82 -1.22 -3.94
N ALA A 21 0.64 -1.01 -3.40
CA ALA A 21 0.20 -1.78 -2.25
C ALA A 21 0.05 -3.24 -2.60
N GLN A 22 -0.47 -3.53 -3.79
CA GLN A 22 -0.57 -4.91 -4.24
C GLN A 22 0.80 -5.57 -4.26
N GLU A 23 1.78 -4.88 -4.80
CA GLU A 23 3.11 -5.43 -4.92
C GLU A 23 3.77 -5.56 -3.55
N PHE A 24 3.54 -4.59 -2.69
CA PHE A 24 4.11 -4.61 -1.36
C PHE A 24 3.60 -5.80 -0.56
N LEU A 25 2.32 -6.09 -0.68
CA LEU A 25 1.71 -7.19 0.04
C LEU A 25 1.75 -8.50 -0.72
N GLY A 26 2.04 -8.45 -2.02
CA GLY A 26 2.06 -9.65 -2.84
C GLY A 26 0.69 -10.27 -3.01
N ILE A 27 -0.35 -9.46 -3.13
CA ILE A 27 -1.70 -9.96 -3.25
C ILE A 27 -2.37 -9.37 -4.48
N SER A 28 -3.51 -9.93 -4.85
CA SER A 28 -4.21 -9.51 -6.03
C SER A 28 -5.04 -8.26 -5.78
N HIS A 29 -5.46 -7.66 -6.88
CA HIS A 29 -6.32 -6.50 -6.85
C HIS A 29 -7.60 -6.78 -6.06
N GLN A 30 -8.20 -7.92 -6.32
CA GLN A 30 -9.45 -8.27 -5.66
C GLN A 30 -9.25 -8.47 -4.17
N THR A 31 -8.11 -8.99 -3.79
CA THR A 31 -7.83 -9.22 -2.39
C THR A 31 -7.74 -7.91 -1.64
N ILE A 32 -7.13 -6.89 -2.25
CA ILE A 32 -7.06 -5.59 -1.60
C ILE A 32 -8.45 -5.01 -1.38
N TYR A 33 -9.32 -5.12 -2.38
CA TYR A 33 -10.69 -4.64 -2.23
C TYR A 33 -11.39 -5.37 -1.09
N ARG A 34 -11.16 -6.66 -0.96
CA ARG A 34 -11.74 -7.42 0.12
C ARG A 34 -11.23 -6.91 1.47
N LEU A 35 -9.94 -6.65 1.58
CA LEU A 35 -9.38 -6.14 2.82
C LEU A 35 -9.96 -4.79 3.16
N MET A 36 -10.19 -3.95 2.17
CA MET A 36 -10.79 -2.65 2.41
C MET A 36 -12.19 -2.78 2.96
N LYS A 37 -12.94 -3.76 2.49
CA LYS A 37 -14.26 -4.01 3.03
C LYS A 37 -14.20 -4.50 4.46
N LEU A 38 -13.11 -5.15 4.83
CA LEU A 38 -12.94 -5.63 6.17
C LEU A 38 -12.39 -4.57 7.11
N GLY A 39 -12.04 -3.41 6.57
CA GLY A 39 -11.60 -2.32 7.42
C GLY A 39 -10.22 -1.77 7.13
N LEU A 40 -9.54 -2.29 6.11
CA LEU A 40 -8.21 -1.75 5.77
C LEU A 40 -8.34 -0.29 5.41
N VAL A 41 -7.55 0.54 6.08
CA VAL A 41 -7.61 1.98 5.91
C VAL A 41 -6.97 2.38 4.60
N SER A 42 -7.64 3.26 3.87
CA SER A 42 -7.09 3.85 2.67
C SER A 42 -7.49 5.31 2.65
N HIS A 43 -6.81 6.10 1.85
CA HIS A 43 -7.07 7.52 1.76
C HIS A 43 -7.22 7.91 0.31
N LYS A 44 -8.12 8.84 0.05
CA LYS A 44 -8.35 9.29 -1.31
C LYS A 44 -7.78 10.68 -1.48
N ILE A 45 -6.92 10.84 -2.45
CA ILE A 45 -6.33 12.12 -2.78
C ILE A 45 -6.72 12.45 -4.20
N GLY A 46 -7.65 13.41 -4.36
CA GLY A 46 -8.17 13.69 -5.66
C GLY A 46 -8.88 12.47 -6.21
N LYS A 47 -8.43 11.98 -7.33
CA LYS A 47 -9.01 10.80 -7.94
C LYS A 47 -8.26 9.53 -7.62
N LYS A 48 -7.19 9.64 -6.87
CA LYS A 48 -6.35 8.49 -6.59
C LYS A 48 -6.56 8.00 -5.17
N ARG A 49 -6.49 6.69 -5.01
CA ARG A 49 -6.55 6.10 -3.69
C ARG A 49 -5.14 5.68 -3.30
N VAL A 50 -4.75 6.04 -2.09
CA VAL A 50 -3.41 5.69 -1.61
C VAL A 50 -3.54 5.00 -0.27
N PHE A 51 -2.51 4.26 0.09
CA PHE A 51 -2.42 3.56 1.36
C PHE A 51 -1.17 4.01 2.07
N LEU A 52 -1.26 4.15 3.38
CA LEU A 52 -0.08 4.40 4.18
C LEU A 52 0.60 3.06 4.44
N ARG A 53 1.91 3.03 4.24
CA ARG A 53 2.65 1.80 4.47
C ARG A 53 2.42 1.29 5.89
N GLU A 54 2.40 2.21 6.83
CA GLU A 54 2.23 1.83 8.22
C GLU A 54 0.86 1.21 8.47
N ASP A 55 -0.16 1.72 7.80
CA ASP A 55 -1.50 1.16 7.95
C ASP A 55 -1.56 -0.27 7.43
N LEU A 56 -0.87 -0.53 6.34
CA LEU A 56 -0.83 -1.89 5.79
C LEU A 56 -0.14 -2.84 6.76
N ILE A 57 0.96 -2.39 7.32
CA ILE A 57 1.70 -3.23 8.26
C ILE A 57 0.88 -3.50 9.51
N GLN A 58 0.22 -2.48 10.01
CA GLN A 58 -0.62 -2.65 11.20
C GLN A 58 -1.77 -3.60 10.94
N TRP A 59 -2.36 -3.49 9.77
CA TRP A 59 -3.47 -4.39 9.42
C TRP A 59 -3.02 -5.83 9.47
N ILE A 60 -1.85 -6.10 8.86
CA ILE A 60 -1.35 -7.46 8.82
C ILE A 60 -1.04 -7.97 10.22
N LYS A 61 -0.50 -7.11 11.07
CA LYS A 61 -0.16 -7.53 12.41
C LYS A 61 -1.37 -7.86 13.25
N GLN A 62 -2.50 -7.23 12.96
CA GLN A 62 -3.71 -7.44 13.75
C GLN A 62 -4.62 -8.50 13.17
N HIS A 63 -4.36 -8.93 11.99
CA HIS A 63 -5.15 -9.93 11.32
C HIS A 63 -4.27 -11.02 10.76
#